data_6ab69fd2cc3d0dda65e28f7f007a2b37
#
_entry.id   6ab69fd2cc3d0dda65e28f7f007a2b37
#
_cell.length_a   1.000
_cell.length_b   1.000
_cell.length_c   1.000
_cell.angle_alpha   90.00
_cell.angle_beta   90.00
_cell.angle_gamma   90.00
#
_symmetry.space_group_name_H-M   'P 1'
#
loop_
_entity.id
_entity.type
_entity.pdbx_description
1 polymer ?
#
loop_
_entity_poly.entity_id
_entity_poly.type
_entity_poly.pdbx_seq_one_letter_code
_entity_poly.pdbx_strand_id
1 'polypeptide(L)'
;MTVYALGDQIPKVHPDAYVHPDAVVIGSVEIGADSTVWPGAVLRADHGRIVIGERTSVQDGCVLHTTAPWPTVVGDECVIGHIVHLEGCVIEDRCLVGNGAVVMHQAVVRTGALVGAGAVVGNRIEVPSYAMALGVPAKIRENAVPPGAFAEAVRSYVENGRRFRRDLRRID
;
A
#
# COMPACT_ATOMS: atom_id res chain seq x y z
N MET A 1 -13.70 7.55 -10.18
CA MET A 1 -12.84 7.63 -8.96
C MET A 1 -13.65 8.29 -7.86
N THR A 2 -13.73 7.64 -6.71
CA THR A 2 -14.55 8.09 -5.58
C THR A 2 -13.61 8.70 -4.53
N VAL A 3 -13.33 10.00 -4.70
CA VAL A 3 -12.41 10.77 -3.83
C VAL A 3 -13.23 11.79 -3.04
N TYR A 4 -13.11 11.76 -1.72
CA TYR A 4 -13.86 12.61 -0.81
C TYR A 4 -12.94 13.48 0.04
N ALA A 5 -13.24 14.75 0.11
CA ALA A 5 -12.76 15.60 1.19
C ALA A 5 -13.55 15.34 2.47
N LEU A 6 -12.91 15.46 3.62
CA LEU A 6 -13.52 15.41 4.94
C LEU A 6 -13.19 16.72 5.68
N GLY A 7 -14.08 17.70 5.64
CA GLY A 7 -13.76 19.05 6.06
C GLY A 7 -12.59 19.63 5.25
N ASP A 8 -11.55 20.07 5.94
CA ASP A 8 -10.33 20.63 5.32
C ASP A 8 -9.32 19.55 4.87
N GLN A 9 -9.61 18.29 5.14
CA GLN A 9 -8.77 17.17 4.72
C GLN A 9 -9.10 16.79 3.28
N ILE A 10 -8.23 17.19 2.35
CA ILE A 10 -8.43 17.00 0.90
C ILE A 10 -7.36 16.05 0.38
N PRO A 11 -7.74 14.92 -0.26
CA PRO A 11 -6.79 14.02 -0.88
C PRO A 11 -5.95 14.71 -1.98
N LYS A 12 -4.66 14.40 -2.01
CA LYS A 12 -3.72 14.85 -3.04
C LYS A 12 -3.29 13.64 -3.88
N VAL A 13 -3.82 13.56 -5.08
CA VAL A 13 -3.50 12.49 -6.03
C VAL A 13 -2.63 13.07 -7.14
N HIS A 14 -1.43 12.50 -7.33
CA HIS A 14 -0.55 12.94 -8.41
C HIS A 14 -1.23 12.75 -9.78
N PRO A 15 -1.08 13.68 -10.75
CA PRO A 15 -1.71 13.55 -12.07
C PRO A 15 -1.37 12.27 -12.81
N ASP A 16 -0.19 11.68 -12.56
CA ASP A 16 0.24 10.41 -13.15
C ASP A 16 -0.15 9.17 -12.34
N ALA A 17 -0.73 9.31 -11.15
CA ALA A 17 -1.26 8.18 -10.41
C ALA A 17 -2.56 7.64 -11.04
N TYR A 18 -2.80 6.34 -10.97
CA TYR A 18 -4.04 5.71 -11.40
C TYR A 18 -4.87 5.31 -10.18
N VAL A 19 -6.05 5.87 -10.03
CA VAL A 19 -7.03 5.44 -9.03
C VAL A 19 -8.25 4.90 -9.77
N HIS A 20 -8.56 3.61 -9.53
CA HIS A 20 -9.71 2.98 -10.17
C HIS A 20 -11.02 3.68 -9.76
N PRO A 21 -12.03 3.79 -10.65
CA PRO A 21 -13.33 4.39 -10.31
C PRO A 21 -14.01 3.82 -9.07
N ASP A 22 -13.85 2.52 -8.82
CA ASP A 22 -14.45 1.82 -7.67
C ASP A 22 -13.52 1.78 -6.42
N ALA A 23 -12.38 2.44 -6.46
CA ALA A 23 -11.59 2.68 -5.26
C ALA A 23 -12.13 3.89 -4.49
N VAL A 24 -11.99 3.88 -3.16
CA VAL A 24 -12.47 4.94 -2.27
C VAL A 24 -11.28 5.60 -1.56
N VAL A 25 -11.15 6.92 -1.70
CA VAL A 25 -10.07 7.70 -1.08
C VAL A 25 -10.70 8.84 -0.28
N ILE A 26 -10.45 8.91 1.04
CA ILE A 26 -11.10 9.85 1.95
C ILE A 26 -10.07 10.57 2.83
N GLY A 27 -10.16 11.89 2.91
CA GLY A 27 -9.43 12.71 3.89
C GLY A 27 -7.97 12.97 3.51
N SER A 28 -7.07 12.98 4.50
CA SER A 28 -5.67 13.36 4.35
C SER A 28 -4.84 12.25 3.70
N VAL A 29 -5.10 11.94 2.44
CA VAL A 29 -4.38 10.93 1.65
C VAL A 29 -3.50 11.60 0.60
N GLU A 30 -2.25 11.18 0.49
CA GLU A 30 -1.32 11.57 -0.57
C GLU A 30 -0.92 10.34 -1.40
N ILE A 31 -0.98 10.45 -2.74
CA ILE A 31 -0.65 9.35 -3.67
C ILE A 31 0.36 9.87 -4.68
N GLY A 32 1.55 9.27 -4.72
CA GLY A 32 2.67 9.64 -5.57
C GLY A 32 2.52 9.26 -7.04
N ALA A 33 3.47 9.73 -7.85
CA ALA A 33 3.49 9.54 -9.29
C ALA A 33 3.54 8.05 -9.69
N ASP A 34 2.88 7.70 -10.79
CA ASP A 34 2.82 6.33 -11.34
C ASP A 34 2.34 5.26 -10.34
N SER A 35 1.81 5.65 -9.18
CA SER A 35 1.20 4.72 -8.23
C SER A 35 -0.20 4.33 -8.64
N THR A 36 -0.63 3.14 -8.22
CA THR A 36 -1.91 2.57 -8.62
C THR A 36 -2.74 2.16 -7.41
N VAL A 37 -4.03 2.52 -7.42
CA VAL A 37 -5.03 2.07 -6.43
C VAL A 37 -6.14 1.34 -7.17
N TRP A 38 -6.31 0.07 -6.86
CA TRP A 38 -7.13 -0.87 -7.62
C TRP A 38 -8.56 -0.99 -7.10
N PRO A 39 -9.46 -1.70 -7.82
CA PRO A 39 -10.87 -1.78 -7.46
C PRO A 39 -11.13 -2.20 -6.01
N GLY A 40 -12.07 -1.55 -5.36
CA GLY A 40 -12.47 -1.89 -3.99
C GLY A 40 -11.47 -1.55 -2.90
N ALA A 41 -10.30 -0.99 -3.24
CA ALA A 41 -9.37 -0.49 -2.24
C ALA A 41 -9.94 0.74 -1.54
N VAL A 42 -9.81 0.80 -0.20
CA VAL A 42 -10.29 1.89 0.65
C VAL A 42 -9.10 2.51 1.40
N LEU A 43 -8.80 3.77 1.10
CA LEU A 43 -7.81 4.57 1.79
C LEU A 43 -8.55 5.64 2.60
N ARG A 44 -8.68 5.43 3.92
CA ARG A 44 -9.45 6.32 4.80
C ARG A 44 -8.57 6.98 5.85
N ALA A 45 -8.23 8.25 5.61
CA ALA A 45 -7.42 9.07 6.50
C ALA A 45 -8.28 10.14 7.19
N ASP A 46 -9.22 9.69 8.00
CA ASP A 46 -10.13 10.51 8.81
C ASP A 46 -9.45 11.02 10.10
N HIS A 47 -8.47 10.29 10.62
CA HIS A 47 -7.65 10.64 11.77
C HIS A 47 -6.16 10.47 11.44
N GLY A 48 -5.46 11.55 11.15
CA GLY A 48 -4.05 11.49 10.74
C GLY A 48 -3.88 11.52 9.21
N ARG A 49 -2.88 10.83 8.68
CA ARG A 49 -2.60 10.85 7.24
C ARG A 49 -2.21 9.48 6.70
N ILE A 50 -2.51 9.25 5.43
CA ILE A 50 -2.00 8.13 4.63
C ILE A 50 -1.10 8.71 3.54
N VAL A 51 0.09 8.14 3.37
CA VAL A 51 1.02 8.51 2.30
C VAL A 51 1.37 7.27 1.50
N ILE A 52 1.17 7.33 0.19
CA ILE A 52 1.61 6.33 -0.77
C ILE A 52 2.68 6.99 -1.65
N GLY A 53 3.88 6.42 -1.65
CA GLY A 53 5.00 6.88 -2.46
C GLY A 53 4.78 6.74 -3.96
N GLU A 54 5.85 6.84 -4.73
CA GLU A 54 5.82 6.73 -6.19
C GLU A 54 5.92 5.27 -6.64
N ARG A 55 5.34 4.95 -7.80
CA ARG A 55 5.37 3.61 -8.43
C ARG A 55 4.96 2.47 -7.49
N THR A 56 4.09 2.76 -6.54
CA THR A 56 3.56 1.83 -5.54
C THR A 56 2.17 1.36 -5.94
N SER A 57 1.92 0.06 -5.82
CA SER A 57 0.62 -0.55 -6.14
C SER A 57 -0.12 -0.93 -4.88
N VAL A 58 -1.33 -0.39 -4.68
CA VAL A 58 -2.30 -0.80 -3.65
C VAL A 58 -3.41 -1.58 -4.32
N GLN A 59 -3.42 -2.89 -4.12
CA GLN A 59 -4.25 -3.81 -4.92
C GLN A 59 -5.69 -3.92 -4.41
N ASP A 60 -6.46 -4.73 -5.14
CA ASP A 60 -7.92 -4.84 -4.99
C ASP A 60 -8.32 -5.19 -3.56
N GLY A 61 -9.33 -4.50 -3.04
CA GLY A 61 -9.91 -4.77 -1.73
C GLY A 61 -9.00 -4.44 -0.53
N CYS A 62 -7.86 -3.79 -0.73
CA CYS A 62 -7.03 -3.33 0.38
C CYS A 62 -7.76 -2.32 1.25
N VAL A 63 -7.51 -2.36 2.55
CA VAL A 63 -7.97 -1.36 3.50
C VAL A 63 -6.77 -0.72 4.18
N LEU A 64 -6.57 0.57 3.92
CA LEU A 64 -5.58 1.40 4.58
C LEU A 64 -6.29 2.39 5.47
N HIS A 65 -5.99 2.32 6.77
CA HIS A 65 -6.55 3.22 7.76
C HIS A 65 -5.43 3.85 8.59
N THR A 66 -5.76 4.84 9.35
CA THR A 66 -4.80 5.56 10.22
C THR A 66 -5.50 6.07 11.46
N THR A 67 -4.74 6.20 12.53
CA THR A 67 -5.19 6.82 13.77
C THR A 67 -4.39 8.08 14.05
N ALA A 68 -4.94 9.01 14.83
CA ALA A 68 -4.35 10.34 15.03
C ALA A 68 -2.83 10.34 15.33
N PRO A 69 -2.30 9.50 16.26
CA PRO A 69 -0.87 9.53 16.56
C PRO A 69 0.01 8.76 15.56
N TRP A 70 -0.56 7.88 14.72
CA TRP A 70 0.21 6.98 13.87
C TRP A 70 -0.27 7.01 12.42
N PRO A 71 0.45 7.72 11.54
CA PRO A 71 0.16 7.71 10.10
C PRO A 71 0.41 6.32 9.52
N THR A 72 -0.25 6.02 8.42
CA THR A 72 0.07 4.88 7.56
C THR A 72 0.89 5.38 6.39
N VAL A 73 2.14 4.91 6.29
CA VAL A 73 3.07 5.35 5.26
C VAL A 73 3.55 4.15 4.46
N VAL A 74 3.42 4.23 3.16
CA VAL A 74 3.97 3.26 2.20
C VAL A 74 4.93 4.01 1.30
N GLY A 75 6.18 3.54 1.25
CA GLY A 75 7.24 4.14 0.45
C GLY A 75 7.09 3.89 -1.05
N ASP A 76 8.19 4.10 -1.75
CA ASP A 76 8.27 3.97 -3.20
C ASP A 76 8.46 2.52 -3.64
N GLU A 77 8.00 2.22 -4.85
CA GLU A 77 8.21 0.91 -5.48
C GLU A 77 7.71 -0.28 -4.65
N CYS A 78 6.64 -0.08 -3.89
CA CYS A 78 6.04 -1.13 -3.09
C CYS A 78 4.90 -1.85 -3.82
N VAL A 79 4.68 -3.12 -3.46
CA VAL A 79 3.53 -3.90 -3.89
C VAL A 79 2.72 -4.30 -2.66
N ILE A 80 1.55 -3.69 -2.49
CA ILE A 80 0.59 -4.04 -1.45
C ILE A 80 -0.46 -4.95 -2.10
N GLY A 81 -0.35 -6.24 -1.82
CA GLY A 81 -1.15 -7.31 -2.43
C GLY A 81 -2.64 -7.21 -2.11
N HIS A 82 -3.44 -8.02 -2.80
CA HIS A 82 -4.89 -7.99 -2.67
C HIS A 82 -5.36 -8.21 -1.23
N ILE A 83 -6.39 -7.48 -0.79
CA ILE A 83 -7.07 -7.64 0.50
C ILE A 83 -6.12 -7.43 1.70
N VAL A 84 -5.05 -6.66 1.54
CA VAL A 84 -4.13 -6.31 2.64
C VAL A 84 -4.78 -5.28 3.56
N HIS A 85 -4.55 -5.41 4.87
CA HIS A 85 -4.90 -4.39 5.85
C HIS A 85 -3.64 -3.73 6.42
N LEU A 86 -3.55 -2.40 6.28
CA LEU A 86 -2.50 -1.58 6.89
C LEU A 86 -3.12 -0.55 7.83
N GLU A 87 -2.61 -0.46 9.07
CA GLU A 87 -3.10 0.54 10.02
C GLU A 87 -1.99 1.08 10.93
N GLY A 88 -1.70 2.39 10.81
CA GLY A 88 -0.75 3.09 11.66
C GLY A 88 0.68 2.53 11.58
N CYS A 89 1.11 2.07 10.43
CA CYS A 89 2.38 1.39 10.19
C CYS A 89 3.22 2.09 9.11
N VAL A 90 4.47 1.71 9.02
CA VAL A 90 5.40 2.17 7.99
C VAL A 90 5.88 0.99 7.15
N ILE A 91 5.66 1.06 5.87
CA ILE A 91 6.23 0.17 4.86
C ILE A 91 7.27 1.00 4.10
N GLU A 92 8.54 0.68 4.24
CA GLU A 92 9.61 1.37 3.52
C GLU A 92 9.66 0.94 2.04
N ASP A 93 10.60 1.52 1.27
CA ASP A 93 10.67 1.33 -0.17
C ASP A 93 10.93 -0.12 -0.58
N ARG A 94 10.45 -0.46 -1.77
CA ARG A 94 10.70 -1.75 -2.45
C ARG A 94 10.25 -2.96 -1.65
N CYS A 95 9.25 -2.82 -0.80
CA CYS A 95 8.65 -3.91 -0.04
C CYS A 95 7.51 -4.59 -0.82
N LEU A 96 7.29 -5.86 -0.51
CA LEU A 96 6.08 -6.56 -0.90
C LEU A 96 5.31 -7.01 0.34
N VAL A 97 4.04 -6.62 0.42
CA VAL A 97 3.10 -7.12 1.41
C VAL A 97 2.14 -8.07 0.69
N GLY A 98 2.22 -9.36 1.01
CA GLY A 98 1.46 -10.42 0.36
C GLY A 98 -0.04 -10.37 0.63
N ASN A 99 -0.80 -11.00 -0.25
CA ASN A 99 -2.27 -10.99 -0.22
C ASN A 99 -2.84 -11.37 1.15
N GLY A 100 -3.83 -10.59 1.62
CA GLY A 100 -4.51 -10.84 2.89
C GLY A 100 -3.65 -10.66 4.15
N ALA A 101 -2.44 -10.13 4.02
CA ALA A 101 -1.62 -9.82 5.19
C ALA A 101 -2.17 -8.63 5.98
N VAL A 102 -1.85 -8.60 7.27
CA VAL A 102 -2.24 -7.53 8.21
C VAL A 102 -0.99 -6.93 8.83
N VAL A 103 -0.81 -5.61 8.75
CA VAL A 103 0.29 -4.90 9.39
C VAL A 103 -0.27 -3.81 10.30
N MET A 104 0.03 -3.92 11.60
CA MET A 104 -0.63 -3.15 12.64
C MET A 104 0.20 -1.98 13.14
N HIS A 105 -0.35 -1.22 14.09
CA HIS A 105 0.15 0.05 14.60
C HIS A 105 1.63 0.01 15.02
N GLN A 106 2.38 1.01 14.56
CA GLN A 106 3.80 1.19 14.85
C GLN A 106 4.70 0.04 14.35
N ALA A 107 4.15 -0.89 13.56
CA ALA A 107 4.99 -1.85 12.87
C ALA A 107 5.78 -1.15 11.76
N VAL A 108 7.01 -1.60 11.53
CA VAL A 108 7.88 -1.09 10.48
C VAL A 108 8.36 -2.25 9.63
N VAL A 109 8.06 -2.20 8.34
CA VAL A 109 8.58 -3.13 7.35
C VAL A 109 9.69 -2.41 6.59
N ARG A 110 10.94 -2.80 6.85
CA ARG A 110 12.12 -2.13 6.32
C ARG A 110 12.32 -2.46 4.84
N THR A 111 13.06 -1.58 4.19
CA THR A 111 13.36 -1.61 2.75
C THR A 111 13.61 -3.01 2.18
N GLY A 112 12.91 -3.36 1.12
CA GLY A 112 13.08 -4.61 0.39
C GLY A 112 12.58 -5.86 1.12
N ALA A 113 11.90 -5.72 2.25
CA ALA A 113 11.34 -6.85 3.00
C ALA A 113 10.07 -7.41 2.36
N LEU A 114 9.76 -8.65 2.71
CA LEU A 114 8.54 -9.37 2.33
C LEU A 114 7.68 -9.67 3.56
N VAL A 115 6.43 -9.24 3.55
CA VAL A 115 5.41 -9.81 4.41
C VAL A 115 4.64 -10.85 3.61
N GLY A 116 4.67 -12.12 4.04
CA GLY A 116 4.02 -13.22 3.31
C GLY A 116 2.51 -13.13 3.31
N ALA A 117 1.88 -13.79 2.35
CA ALA A 117 0.42 -13.83 2.26
C ALA A 117 -0.22 -14.36 3.55
N GLY A 118 -1.28 -13.69 4.02
CA GLY A 118 -1.99 -14.03 5.26
C GLY A 118 -1.19 -13.84 6.54
N ALA A 119 0.02 -13.28 6.50
CA ALA A 119 0.82 -13.04 7.70
C ALA A 119 0.26 -11.87 8.52
N VAL A 120 0.43 -11.93 9.85
CA VAL A 120 0.05 -10.85 10.77
C VAL A 120 1.28 -10.30 11.46
N VAL A 121 1.69 -9.09 11.06
CA VAL A 121 2.73 -8.31 11.71
C VAL A 121 2.08 -7.45 12.78
N GLY A 122 2.27 -7.84 14.03
CA GLY A 122 1.65 -7.19 15.20
C GLY A 122 2.23 -5.81 15.49
N ASN A 123 1.64 -5.15 16.49
CA ASN A 123 2.04 -3.82 16.91
C ASN A 123 3.53 -3.74 17.29
N ARG A 124 4.20 -2.67 16.82
CA ARG A 124 5.61 -2.36 17.14
C ARG A 124 6.62 -3.43 16.68
N ILE A 125 6.20 -4.36 15.85
CA ILE A 125 7.14 -5.33 15.26
C ILE A 125 7.92 -4.64 14.13
N GLU A 126 9.24 -4.83 14.12
CA GLU A 126 10.09 -4.45 13.02
C GLU A 126 10.45 -5.69 12.19
N VAL A 127 10.19 -5.62 10.89
CA VAL A 127 10.66 -6.57 9.89
C VAL A 127 11.91 -5.98 9.26
N PRO A 128 13.09 -6.54 9.50
CA PRO A 128 14.36 -5.98 9.00
C PRO A 128 14.42 -5.92 7.48
N SER A 129 15.31 -5.07 6.95
CA SER A 129 15.53 -4.97 5.49
C SER A 129 15.87 -6.33 4.90
N TYR A 130 15.27 -6.64 3.75
CA TYR A 130 15.44 -7.90 3.03
C TYR A 130 15.08 -9.16 3.85
N ALA A 131 14.36 -9.00 4.95
CA ALA A 131 13.81 -10.11 5.72
C ALA A 131 12.44 -10.52 5.18
N MET A 132 11.99 -11.71 5.61
CA MET A 132 10.68 -12.26 5.32
C MET A 132 9.91 -12.46 6.63
N ALA A 133 8.70 -11.94 6.73
CA ALA A 133 7.77 -12.14 7.85
C ALA A 133 6.64 -13.08 7.43
N LEU A 134 6.50 -14.24 8.07
CA LEU A 134 5.57 -15.31 7.67
C LEU A 134 4.73 -15.80 8.84
N GLY A 135 3.45 -16.05 8.62
CA GLY A 135 2.54 -16.71 9.54
C GLY A 135 1.81 -15.80 10.52
N VAL A 136 1.07 -16.39 11.48
CA VAL A 136 0.22 -15.70 12.47
C VAL A 136 0.54 -16.26 13.87
N PRO A 137 1.19 -15.48 14.76
CA PRO A 137 1.86 -14.20 14.49
C PRO A 137 3.05 -14.39 13.55
N ALA A 138 3.44 -13.30 12.86
CA ALA A 138 4.53 -13.38 11.91
C ALA A 138 5.86 -13.71 12.56
N LYS A 139 6.58 -14.69 11.99
CA LYS A 139 7.95 -15.05 12.33
C LYS A 139 8.90 -14.50 11.27
N ILE A 140 9.97 -13.85 11.71
CA ILE A 140 10.93 -13.19 10.85
C ILE A 140 12.05 -14.15 10.45
N ARG A 141 12.40 -14.14 9.16
CA ARG A 141 13.58 -14.80 8.59
C ARG A 141 14.44 -13.71 7.96
N GLU A 142 15.59 -13.44 8.57
CA GLU A 142 16.52 -12.42 8.08
C GLU A 142 17.21 -12.86 6.78
N ASN A 143 17.61 -11.87 5.97
CA ASN A 143 18.36 -12.08 4.71
C ASN A 143 17.70 -13.10 3.76
N ALA A 144 16.37 -13.14 3.75
CA ALA A 144 15.58 -14.13 3.00
C ALA A 144 15.07 -13.60 1.65
N VAL A 145 15.22 -12.30 1.38
CA VAL A 145 14.75 -11.64 0.15
C VAL A 145 15.95 -11.06 -0.59
N PRO A 146 16.22 -11.49 -1.83
CA PRO A 146 17.30 -10.90 -2.61
C PRO A 146 16.98 -9.45 -3.04
N PRO A 147 17.98 -8.55 -3.12
CA PRO A 147 17.77 -7.21 -3.65
C PRO A 147 17.12 -7.23 -5.04
N GLY A 148 16.12 -6.36 -5.24
CA GLY A 148 15.40 -6.26 -6.51
C GLY A 148 14.36 -7.34 -6.77
N ALA A 149 14.05 -8.19 -5.81
CA ALA A 149 13.08 -9.30 -5.94
C ALA A 149 11.72 -8.89 -6.52
N PHE A 150 11.27 -7.67 -6.24
CA PHE A 150 9.93 -7.20 -6.61
C PHE A 150 9.93 -6.20 -7.78
N ALA A 151 11.09 -5.88 -8.36
CA ALA A 151 11.21 -4.85 -9.39
C ALA A 151 10.36 -5.13 -10.65
N GLU A 152 10.21 -6.40 -11.04
CA GLU A 152 9.37 -6.77 -12.19
C GLU A 152 7.88 -6.56 -11.88
N ALA A 153 7.42 -6.94 -10.68
CA ALA A 153 6.06 -6.70 -10.25
C ALA A 153 5.74 -5.19 -10.23
N VAL A 154 6.65 -4.37 -9.71
CA VAL A 154 6.49 -2.90 -9.71
C VAL A 154 6.33 -2.37 -11.14
N ARG A 155 7.23 -2.75 -12.07
CA ARG A 155 7.12 -2.34 -13.48
C ARG A 155 5.78 -2.74 -14.09
N SER A 156 5.36 -3.98 -13.86
CA SER A 156 4.08 -4.51 -14.38
C SER A 156 2.89 -3.68 -13.91
N TYR A 157 2.85 -3.29 -12.63
CA TYR A 157 1.74 -2.49 -12.10
C TYR A 157 1.77 -1.04 -12.59
N VAL A 158 2.94 -0.44 -12.78
CA VAL A 158 3.07 0.88 -13.42
C VAL A 158 2.52 0.84 -14.86
N GLU A 159 2.93 -0.15 -15.64
CA GLU A 159 2.44 -0.33 -17.02
C GLU A 159 0.93 -0.61 -17.07
N ASN A 160 0.42 -1.46 -16.16
CA ASN A 160 -1.01 -1.71 -16.04
C ASN A 160 -1.79 -0.44 -15.68
N GLY A 161 -1.31 0.37 -14.74
CA GLY A 161 -1.94 1.64 -14.39
C GLY A 161 -2.07 2.57 -15.59
N ARG A 162 -1.00 2.71 -16.38
CA ARG A 162 -0.99 3.50 -17.62
C ARG A 162 -1.96 2.93 -18.66
N ARG A 163 -2.01 1.60 -18.81
CA ARG A 163 -2.95 0.92 -19.70
C ARG A 163 -4.40 1.13 -19.28
N PHE A 164 -4.71 0.93 -18.02
CA PHE A 164 -6.07 1.11 -17.49
C PHE A 164 -6.55 2.55 -17.63
N ARG A 165 -5.67 3.53 -17.35
CA ARG A 165 -5.99 4.95 -17.55
C ARG A 165 -6.38 5.25 -18.99
N ARG A 166 -5.74 4.64 -19.98
CA ARG A 166 -5.98 4.88 -21.40
C ARG A 166 -7.17 4.08 -21.93
N ASP A 167 -7.32 2.83 -21.53
CA ASP A 167 -8.14 1.85 -22.25
C ASP A 167 -9.39 1.42 -21.47
N LEU A 168 -9.43 1.60 -20.12
CA LEU A 168 -10.58 1.18 -19.32
C LEU A 168 -11.78 2.08 -19.61
N ARG A 169 -12.88 1.44 -19.98
CA ARG A 169 -14.18 2.10 -20.18
C ARG A 169 -15.29 1.26 -19.58
N ARG A 170 -16.24 1.91 -18.94
CA ARG A 170 -17.47 1.27 -18.50
C ARG A 170 -18.37 1.02 -19.71
N ILE A 171 -19.04 -0.12 -19.77
CA ILE A 171 -19.85 -0.56 -20.91
C ILE A 171 -21.34 -0.74 -20.59
N ASP A 172 -21.74 -0.47 -19.33
CA ASP A 172 -23.12 -0.50 -18.82
C ASP A 172 -23.56 0.87 -18.27
#